data_6ea022c29b29818196d16a0bcfba8599
#
_entry.id   6ea022c29b29818196d16a0bcfba8599
#
_cell.length_a   1.000
_cell.length_b   1.000
_cell.length_c   1.000
_cell.angle_alpha   90.00
_cell.angle_beta   90.00
_cell.angle_gamma   90.00
#
_symmetry.space_group_name_H-M   'P 1'
#
loop_
_entity.id
_entity.type
_entity.pdbx_description
1 polymer ?
#
loop_
_entity_poly.entity_id
_entity_poly.type
_entity_poly.pdbx_seq_one_letter_code
_entity_poly.pdbx_strand_id
1 'polypeptide(L)'
;MSERYNDIIKLSKKYENITRRVSMRILVIEDERALCETIVRSLKRLAYSVDFCYDGNKANELLGIEKYDLVLLDLNLPGADGMTVLRTLRQTDRDTGVLILSARCEVADKVEGLDAGANDYLTKPFHLEELEARIRSLTRRRFTQNNVVLNCGKVAFDTKARVAVADGQELSLTRKEIGILEYLLLNQGRPVSQEELLDHVWDNSVDNFSNSIRVHISALRKKLRAALGYDPIRNRIGEGYVMEEEKV
;
A
#
# COMPACT_ATOMS: atom_id res chain seq x y z
N MET A 1 23.01 -22.84 -11.04
CA MET A 1 21.89 -21.86 -11.05
C MET A 1 20.62 -22.67 -10.92
N SER A 2 20.15 -23.02 -9.71
CA SER A 2 18.89 -23.43 -9.89
C SER A 2 18.04 -24.14 -8.89
N GLU A 3 18.46 -24.98 -8.06
CA GLU A 3 17.53 -25.70 -7.20
C GLU A 3 16.83 -24.78 -6.16
N ARG A 4 17.55 -23.85 -5.56
CA ARG A 4 16.99 -22.90 -4.57
C ARG A 4 16.08 -21.84 -5.19
N TYR A 5 16.36 -21.41 -6.44
CA TYR A 5 15.45 -20.51 -7.18
C TYR A 5 14.14 -21.22 -7.54
N ASN A 6 14.22 -22.49 -7.91
CA ASN A 6 13.06 -23.34 -8.12
C ASN A 6 12.28 -23.64 -6.84
N ASP A 7 12.96 -23.68 -5.67
CA ASP A 7 12.29 -23.85 -4.37
C ASP A 7 11.52 -22.59 -3.96
N ILE A 8 12.03 -21.39 -4.24
CA ILE A 8 11.26 -20.15 -4.05
C ILE A 8 10.02 -20.14 -4.97
N ILE A 9 10.15 -20.58 -6.21
CA ILE A 9 9.02 -20.74 -7.14
C ILE A 9 8.06 -21.85 -6.69
N LYS A 10 8.54 -22.97 -6.13
CA LYS A 10 7.70 -24.04 -5.58
C LYS A 10 7.00 -23.61 -4.28
N LEU A 11 7.66 -22.81 -3.42
CA LEU A 11 7.04 -22.18 -2.26
C LEU A 11 5.92 -21.22 -2.69
N SER A 12 6.08 -20.47 -3.79
CA SER A 12 5.02 -19.60 -4.31
C SER A 12 3.75 -20.36 -4.68
N LYS A 13 3.87 -21.56 -5.27
CA LYS A 13 2.71 -22.41 -5.61
C LYS A 13 1.99 -23.00 -4.39
N LYS A 14 2.68 -23.20 -3.28
CA LYS A 14 2.10 -23.74 -2.02
C LYS A 14 1.23 -22.72 -1.28
N TYR A 15 1.40 -21.43 -1.59
CA TYR A 15 0.74 -20.31 -0.89
C TYR A 15 -0.17 -19.47 -1.80
N GLU A 16 -0.76 -20.06 -2.84
CA GLU A 16 -1.60 -19.39 -3.87
C GLU A 16 -2.82 -18.62 -3.35
N ASN A 17 -3.11 -18.64 -2.06
CA ASN A 17 -4.32 -18.04 -1.48
C ASN A 17 -4.13 -16.82 -0.56
N ILE A 18 -2.92 -16.24 -0.44
CA ILE A 18 -2.73 -15.05 0.40
C ILE A 18 -2.06 -13.93 -0.41
N THR A 19 -2.72 -12.84 -0.55
CA THR A 19 -2.57 -11.76 -1.52
C THR A 19 -1.57 -10.68 -1.12
N ARG A 20 -1.04 -9.97 -2.13
CA ARG A 20 -0.21 -8.76 -2.10
C ARG A 20 -0.59 -7.78 -0.99
N ARG A 21 0.41 -7.35 -0.24
CA ARG A 21 0.38 -6.15 0.57
C ARG A 21 1.48 -5.22 0.10
N VAL A 22 1.10 -4.25 -0.70
CA VAL A 22 1.97 -3.11 -1.03
C VAL A 22 2.02 -2.23 0.21
N SER A 23 3.10 -1.52 0.43
CA SER A 23 3.13 -0.38 1.34
C SER A 23 2.21 0.70 0.75
N MET A 24 0.91 0.59 1.00
CA MET A 24 -0.12 1.47 0.46
C MET A 24 -0.63 2.38 1.54
N ARG A 25 -0.91 3.61 1.15
CA ARG A 25 -1.55 4.59 2.02
C ARG A 25 -3.06 4.54 1.84
N ILE A 26 -3.77 4.19 2.91
CA ILE A 26 -5.22 4.04 2.92
C ILE A 26 -5.83 5.11 3.82
N LEU A 27 -6.85 5.82 3.34
CA LEU A 27 -7.69 6.67 4.15
C LEU A 27 -8.97 5.94 4.52
N VAL A 28 -9.28 5.87 5.82
CA VAL A 28 -10.54 5.33 6.35
C VAL A 28 -11.43 6.49 6.80
N ILE A 29 -12.61 6.60 6.21
CA ILE A 29 -13.60 7.64 6.50
C ILE A 29 -14.85 6.95 7.03
N GLU A 30 -15.05 6.98 8.35
CA GLU A 30 -16.07 6.21 9.06
C GLU A 30 -16.43 6.94 10.35
N ASP A 31 -17.70 7.28 10.56
CA ASP A 31 -18.15 8.03 11.73
C ASP A 31 -18.30 7.15 12.99
N GLU A 32 -18.59 5.86 12.81
CA GLU A 32 -18.64 4.90 13.92
C GLU A 32 -17.24 4.59 14.43
N ARG A 33 -16.84 5.24 15.51
CA ARG A 33 -15.48 5.16 16.05
C ARG A 33 -14.99 3.73 16.30
N ALA A 34 -15.86 2.88 16.88
CA ALA A 34 -15.50 1.49 17.19
C ALA A 34 -15.19 0.68 15.91
N LEU A 35 -15.98 0.85 14.86
CA LEU A 35 -15.76 0.22 13.56
C LEU A 35 -14.51 0.78 12.89
N CYS A 36 -14.35 2.10 12.85
CA CYS A 36 -13.18 2.78 12.31
C CYS A 36 -11.88 2.27 12.95
N GLU A 37 -11.80 2.28 14.29
CA GLU A 37 -10.63 1.79 15.02
C GLU A 37 -10.34 0.30 14.74
N THR A 38 -11.38 -0.52 14.59
CA THR A 38 -11.24 -1.94 14.27
C THR A 38 -10.65 -2.14 12.88
N ILE A 39 -11.17 -1.41 11.88
CA ILE A 39 -10.65 -1.42 10.50
C ILE A 39 -9.18 -0.94 10.49
N VAL A 40 -8.90 0.22 11.09
CA VAL A 40 -7.55 0.81 11.16
C VAL A 40 -6.57 -0.16 11.79
N ARG A 41 -6.93 -0.79 12.91
CA ARG A 41 -6.09 -1.76 13.62
C ARG A 41 -5.80 -3.00 12.77
N SER A 42 -6.81 -3.50 12.03
CA SER A 42 -6.64 -4.62 11.11
C SER A 42 -5.68 -4.26 9.98
N LEU A 43 -5.89 -3.13 9.33
CA LEU A 43 -5.05 -2.68 8.21
C LEU A 43 -3.60 -2.37 8.64
N LYS A 44 -3.40 -1.76 9.81
CA LYS A 44 -2.05 -1.53 10.37
C LYS A 44 -1.33 -2.85 10.67
N ARG A 45 -2.02 -3.88 11.16
CA ARG A 45 -1.42 -5.23 11.31
C ARG A 45 -0.98 -5.82 9.98
N LEU A 46 -1.67 -5.46 8.92
CA LEU A 46 -1.38 -5.86 7.55
C LEU A 46 -0.26 -5.02 6.90
N ALA A 47 0.38 -4.13 7.69
CA ALA A 47 1.46 -3.23 7.27
C ALA A 47 1.05 -2.18 6.22
N TYR A 48 -0.23 -1.81 6.14
CA TYR A 48 -0.67 -0.62 5.43
C TYR A 48 -0.34 0.64 6.23
N SER A 49 -0.04 1.76 5.53
CA SER A 49 -0.07 3.09 6.11
C SER A 49 -1.52 3.57 6.15
N VAL A 50 -2.05 3.93 7.32
CA VAL A 50 -3.48 4.18 7.47
C VAL A 50 -3.72 5.48 8.21
N ASP A 51 -4.33 6.43 7.52
CA ASP A 51 -4.94 7.63 8.08
C ASP A 51 -6.45 7.42 8.23
N PHE A 52 -7.08 8.17 9.09
CA PHE A 52 -8.52 8.07 9.29
C PHE A 52 -9.14 9.39 9.72
N CYS A 53 -10.43 9.57 9.42
CA CYS A 53 -11.26 10.63 9.93
C CYS A 53 -12.71 10.16 10.11
N TYR A 54 -13.50 10.96 10.84
CA TYR A 54 -14.88 10.62 11.24
C TYR A 54 -15.92 11.54 10.62
N ASP A 55 -15.50 12.43 9.72
CA ASP A 55 -16.30 13.54 9.20
C ASP A 55 -15.97 13.80 7.73
N GLY A 56 -17.00 14.06 6.90
CA GLY A 56 -16.82 14.23 5.47
C GLY A 56 -16.11 15.55 5.09
N ASN A 57 -16.24 16.61 5.89
CA ASN A 57 -15.50 17.85 5.65
C ASN A 57 -14.01 17.63 5.89
N LYS A 58 -13.66 16.91 6.98
CA LYS A 58 -12.27 16.54 7.26
C LYS A 58 -11.70 15.61 6.20
N ALA A 59 -12.53 14.71 5.67
CA ALA A 59 -12.15 13.86 4.54
C ALA A 59 -11.76 14.69 3.31
N ASN A 60 -12.58 15.70 2.94
CA ASN A 60 -12.27 16.58 1.81
C ASN A 60 -10.99 17.38 2.03
N GLU A 61 -10.71 17.86 3.26
CA GLU A 61 -9.44 18.51 3.57
C GLU A 61 -8.24 17.57 3.34
N LEU A 62 -8.31 16.35 3.88
CA LEU A 62 -7.23 15.36 3.75
C LEU A 62 -7.01 14.98 2.28
N LEU A 63 -8.09 14.71 1.53
CA LEU A 63 -8.02 14.35 0.11
C LEU A 63 -7.53 15.51 -0.77
N GLY A 64 -7.68 16.76 -0.33
CA GLY A 64 -7.17 17.94 -1.03
C GLY A 64 -5.67 18.19 -0.82
N ILE A 65 -5.09 17.68 0.28
CA ILE A 65 -3.70 17.93 0.67
C ILE A 65 -2.83 16.69 0.40
N GLU A 66 -3.37 15.49 0.68
CA GLU A 66 -2.64 14.25 0.71
C GLU A 66 -3.06 13.31 -0.42
N LYS A 67 -2.15 12.43 -0.85
CA LYS A 67 -2.44 11.37 -1.83
C LYS A 67 -2.61 10.03 -1.14
N TYR A 68 -3.66 9.33 -1.54
CA TYR A 68 -3.99 7.99 -1.06
C TYR A 68 -4.06 6.99 -2.21
N ASP A 69 -3.72 5.75 -1.93
CA ASP A 69 -3.87 4.66 -2.90
C ASP A 69 -5.27 4.08 -2.88
N LEU A 70 -5.91 4.10 -1.72
CA LEU A 70 -7.27 3.60 -1.51
C LEU A 70 -7.98 4.43 -0.44
N VAL A 71 -9.25 4.70 -0.67
CA VAL A 71 -10.17 5.30 0.31
C VAL A 71 -11.24 4.27 0.66
N LEU A 72 -11.43 4.01 1.96
CA LEU A 72 -12.59 3.32 2.48
C LEU A 72 -13.58 4.39 2.94
N LEU A 73 -14.77 4.42 2.37
CA LEU A 73 -15.70 5.54 2.48
C LEU A 73 -17.07 5.09 2.98
N ASP A 74 -17.45 5.52 4.17
CA ASP A 74 -18.86 5.46 4.56
C ASP A 74 -19.67 6.54 3.83
N LEU A 75 -20.89 6.23 3.49
CA LEU A 75 -21.84 7.19 2.89
C LEU A 75 -22.54 8.05 3.95
N ASN A 76 -22.78 7.51 5.14
CA ASN A 76 -23.49 8.19 6.20
C ASN A 76 -22.54 8.93 7.14
N LEU A 77 -21.99 10.05 6.69
CA LEU A 77 -21.01 10.84 7.42
C LEU A 77 -21.63 12.14 7.94
N PRO A 78 -21.21 12.65 9.10
CA PRO A 78 -21.49 14.01 9.49
C PRO A 78 -20.73 15.02 8.61
N GLY A 79 -21.24 16.23 8.53
CA GLY A 79 -20.67 17.27 7.68
C GLY A 79 -21.04 17.06 6.21
N ALA A 80 -20.08 16.75 5.38
CA ALA A 80 -20.34 16.35 3.98
C ALA A 80 -20.66 14.85 3.92
N ASP A 81 -21.78 14.48 3.25
CA ASP A 81 -22.10 13.07 3.02
C ASP A 81 -21.07 12.38 2.11
N GLY A 82 -20.95 11.04 2.24
CA GLY A 82 -19.93 10.29 1.50
C GLY A 82 -20.08 10.35 -0.01
N MET A 83 -21.30 10.49 -0.56
CA MET A 83 -21.48 10.66 -2.00
C MET A 83 -20.92 12.01 -2.47
N THR A 84 -21.06 13.07 -1.68
CA THR A 84 -20.44 14.38 -1.93
C THR A 84 -18.92 14.29 -1.88
N VAL A 85 -18.36 13.60 -0.87
CA VAL A 85 -16.91 13.33 -0.78
C VAL A 85 -16.40 12.59 -2.03
N LEU A 86 -17.09 11.53 -2.46
CA LEU A 86 -16.73 10.77 -3.66
C LEU A 86 -16.74 11.64 -4.92
N ARG A 87 -17.82 12.41 -5.13
CA ARG A 87 -17.93 13.29 -6.30
C ARG A 87 -16.86 14.38 -6.30
N THR A 88 -16.55 14.97 -5.15
CA THR A 88 -15.47 15.96 -5.00
C THR A 88 -14.11 15.35 -5.34
N LEU A 89 -13.80 14.18 -4.80
CA LEU A 89 -12.57 13.46 -5.12
C LEU A 89 -12.46 13.22 -6.65
N ARG A 90 -13.52 12.76 -7.29
CA ARG A 90 -13.51 12.42 -8.73
C ARG A 90 -13.37 13.61 -9.67
N GLN A 91 -13.59 14.82 -9.20
CA GLN A 91 -13.31 16.04 -9.97
C GLN A 91 -11.79 16.28 -10.13
N THR A 92 -11.00 15.89 -9.15
CA THR A 92 -9.55 16.17 -9.12
C THR A 92 -8.69 14.90 -9.25
N ASP A 93 -9.21 13.75 -8.84
CA ASP A 93 -8.49 12.47 -8.84
C ASP A 93 -9.40 11.32 -9.28
N ARG A 94 -9.07 10.76 -10.45
CA ARG A 94 -9.76 9.57 -11.00
C ARG A 94 -9.03 8.27 -10.71
N ASP A 95 -7.81 8.36 -10.22
CA ASP A 95 -6.93 7.20 -10.04
C ASP A 95 -7.03 6.58 -8.64
N THR A 96 -7.26 7.37 -7.60
CA THR A 96 -7.43 6.83 -6.23
C THR A 96 -8.56 5.81 -6.18
N GLY A 97 -8.26 4.60 -5.69
CA GLY A 97 -9.29 3.57 -5.48
C GLY A 97 -10.29 4.02 -4.41
N VAL A 98 -11.57 3.75 -4.60
CA VAL A 98 -12.60 3.99 -3.57
C VAL A 98 -13.42 2.73 -3.37
N LEU A 99 -13.47 2.24 -2.11
CA LEU A 99 -14.37 1.19 -1.66
C LEU A 99 -15.40 1.84 -0.72
N ILE A 100 -16.66 1.82 -1.14
CA ILE A 100 -17.76 2.29 -0.30
C ILE A 100 -18.08 1.23 0.76
N LEU A 101 -18.24 1.68 2.01
CA LEU A 101 -18.73 0.88 3.15
C LEU A 101 -20.06 1.50 3.60
N SER A 102 -21.19 0.81 3.43
CA SER A 102 -22.47 1.44 3.74
C SER A 102 -23.54 0.45 4.22
N ALA A 103 -24.42 0.92 5.11
CA ALA A 103 -25.62 0.20 5.50
C ALA A 103 -26.71 0.18 4.39
N ARG A 104 -26.59 1.05 3.38
CA ARG A 104 -27.51 1.07 2.24
C ARG A 104 -27.26 -0.18 1.40
N CYS A 105 -28.27 -1.05 1.26
CA CYS A 105 -28.11 -2.36 0.65
C CYS A 105 -28.90 -2.54 -0.65
N GLU A 106 -29.71 -1.56 -1.04
CA GLU A 106 -30.51 -1.62 -2.25
C GLU A 106 -29.64 -1.62 -3.49
N VAL A 107 -30.12 -2.26 -4.55
CA VAL A 107 -29.39 -2.31 -5.83
C VAL A 107 -29.17 -0.91 -6.39
N ALA A 108 -30.17 -0.02 -6.24
CA ALA A 108 -30.07 1.38 -6.69
C ALA A 108 -28.92 2.13 -6.02
N ASP A 109 -28.74 1.98 -4.70
CA ASP A 109 -27.64 2.62 -3.96
C ASP A 109 -26.26 2.17 -4.46
N LYS A 110 -26.14 0.85 -4.71
CA LYS A 110 -24.89 0.28 -5.22
C LYS A 110 -24.56 0.79 -6.62
N VAL A 111 -25.56 0.84 -7.49
CA VAL A 111 -25.41 1.37 -8.85
C VAL A 111 -25.02 2.85 -8.80
N GLU A 112 -25.72 3.66 -8.00
CA GLU A 112 -25.39 5.09 -7.85
C GLU A 112 -23.94 5.30 -7.37
N GLY A 113 -23.49 4.53 -6.36
CA GLY A 113 -22.13 4.63 -5.84
C GLY A 113 -21.08 4.26 -6.89
N LEU A 114 -21.31 3.18 -7.64
CA LEU A 114 -20.38 2.73 -8.69
C LEU A 114 -20.37 3.71 -9.88
N ASP A 115 -21.51 4.20 -10.32
CA ASP A 115 -21.63 5.18 -11.41
C ASP A 115 -21.01 6.54 -11.03
N ALA A 116 -21.05 6.89 -9.73
CA ALA A 116 -20.35 8.08 -9.21
C ALA A 116 -18.82 7.90 -9.17
N GLY A 117 -18.30 6.72 -9.50
CA GLY A 117 -16.87 6.46 -9.66
C GLY A 117 -16.24 5.67 -8.50
N ALA A 118 -17.01 5.03 -7.63
CA ALA A 118 -16.47 4.04 -6.71
C ALA A 118 -16.00 2.80 -7.47
N ASN A 119 -14.96 2.15 -6.96
CA ASN A 119 -14.38 0.95 -7.60
C ASN A 119 -15.00 -0.35 -7.08
N ASP A 120 -15.60 -0.33 -5.89
CA ASP A 120 -16.33 -1.46 -5.31
C ASP A 120 -17.25 -0.95 -4.18
N TYR A 121 -18.15 -1.80 -3.73
CA TYR A 121 -19.17 -1.52 -2.72
C TYR A 121 -19.31 -2.69 -1.76
N LEU A 122 -19.22 -2.44 -0.45
CA LEU A 122 -19.37 -3.43 0.61
C LEU A 122 -20.48 -3.00 1.58
N THR A 123 -21.47 -3.85 1.74
CA THR A 123 -22.61 -3.56 2.64
C THR A 123 -22.29 -3.91 4.09
N LYS A 124 -22.68 -3.03 5.01
CA LYS A 124 -22.67 -3.30 6.46
C LYS A 124 -23.91 -4.13 6.86
N PRO A 125 -23.78 -5.12 7.79
CA PRO A 125 -22.53 -5.57 8.43
C PRO A 125 -21.68 -6.45 7.51
N PHE A 126 -20.36 -6.40 7.66
CA PHE A 126 -19.41 -7.21 6.91
C PHE A 126 -18.36 -7.87 7.84
N HIS A 127 -17.71 -8.92 7.33
CA HIS A 127 -16.57 -9.53 7.98
C HIS A 127 -15.26 -8.83 7.55
N LEU A 128 -14.30 -8.70 8.47
CA LEU A 128 -13.01 -8.07 8.15
C LEU A 128 -12.26 -8.80 7.03
N GLU A 129 -12.40 -10.12 6.97
CA GLU A 129 -11.80 -10.95 5.91
C GLU A 129 -12.34 -10.58 4.52
N GLU A 130 -13.63 -10.24 4.42
CA GLU A 130 -14.24 -9.77 3.16
C GLU A 130 -13.71 -8.40 2.78
N LEU A 131 -13.68 -7.46 3.73
CA LEU A 131 -13.09 -6.14 3.52
C LEU A 131 -11.64 -6.25 3.02
N GLU A 132 -10.83 -7.05 3.69
CA GLU A 132 -9.44 -7.30 3.30
C GLU A 132 -9.34 -7.92 1.90
N ALA A 133 -10.22 -8.84 1.54
CA ALA A 133 -10.24 -9.46 0.21
C ALA A 133 -10.55 -8.43 -0.90
N ARG A 134 -11.49 -7.52 -0.66
CA ARG A 134 -11.85 -6.43 -1.60
C ARG A 134 -10.73 -5.42 -1.74
N ILE A 135 -10.11 -4.99 -0.64
CA ILE A 135 -8.92 -4.13 -0.65
C ILE A 135 -7.84 -4.77 -1.53
N ARG A 136 -7.54 -6.04 -1.31
CA ARG A 136 -6.57 -6.78 -2.13
C ARG A 136 -6.94 -6.81 -3.62
N SER A 137 -8.20 -6.95 -3.96
CA SER A 137 -8.66 -6.96 -5.35
C SER A 137 -8.48 -5.59 -6.03
N LEU A 138 -8.82 -4.51 -5.32
CA LEU A 138 -8.72 -3.14 -5.83
C LEU A 138 -7.26 -2.72 -6.02
N THR A 139 -6.41 -3.08 -5.08
CA THR A 139 -4.99 -2.74 -5.11
C THR A 139 -4.22 -3.51 -6.18
N ARG A 140 -4.63 -4.74 -6.49
CA ARG A 140 -4.00 -5.56 -7.54
C ARG A 140 -4.10 -4.93 -8.94
N ARG A 141 -5.18 -4.21 -9.25
CA ARG A 141 -5.39 -3.58 -10.57
C ARG A 141 -4.43 -2.42 -10.84
N ARG A 142 -3.96 -1.74 -9.82
CA ARG A 142 -3.01 -0.62 -9.94
C ARG A 142 -1.59 -1.08 -10.27
N PHE A 143 -1.23 -2.27 -9.83
CA PHE A 143 0.06 -2.86 -10.09
C PHE A 143 -0.10 -4.00 -11.09
N THR A 144 0.06 -3.72 -12.36
CA THR A 144 -0.09 -4.64 -13.50
C THR A 144 0.97 -5.77 -13.53
N GLN A 145 1.50 -6.18 -12.39
CA GLN A 145 2.38 -7.32 -12.30
C GLN A 145 1.68 -8.50 -11.64
N ASN A 146 1.43 -9.53 -12.46
CA ASN A 146 0.94 -10.84 -12.02
C ASN A 146 1.95 -11.62 -11.17
N ASN A 147 3.07 -11.02 -10.79
CA ASN A 147 4.12 -11.68 -10.03
C ASN A 147 3.97 -11.44 -8.54
N VAL A 148 3.80 -12.53 -7.82
CA VAL A 148 3.87 -12.59 -6.35
C VAL A 148 5.28 -12.26 -5.85
N VAL A 149 6.28 -12.41 -6.69
CA VAL A 149 7.69 -12.14 -6.41
C VAL A 149 8.14 -10.94 -7.26
N LEU A 150 8.54 -9.85 -6.59
CA LEU A 150 9.20 -8.70 -7.20
C LEU A 150 10.69 -8.99 -7.28
N ASN A 151 11.32 -8.68 -8.42
CA ASN A 151 12.73 -8.98 -8.63
C ASN A 151 13.46 -7.73 -9.16
N CYS A 152 14.71 -7.55 -8.71
CA CYS A 152 15.66 -6.61 -9.27
C CYS A 152 17.06 -7.22 -9.17
N GLY A 153 17.60 -7.68 -10.31
CA GLY A 153 18.83 -8.44 -10.32
C GLY A 153 18.76 -9.67 -9.40
N LYS A 154 19.66 -9.74 -8.41
CA LYS A 154 19.70 -10.83 -7.43
C LYS A 154 18.80 -10.61 -6.20
N VAL A 155 18.05 -9.53 -6.15
CA VAL A 155 17.07 -9.28 -5.08
C VAL A 155 15.72 -9.82 -5.50
N ALA A 156 15.10 -10.62 -4.66
CA ALA A 156 13.73 -11.11 -4.81
C ALA A 156 12.93 -10.79 -3.54
N PHE A 157 11.70 -10.35 -3.70
CA PHE A 157 10.79 -10.06 -2.60
C PHE A 157 9.46 -10.76 -2.82
N ASP A 158 9.14 -11.71 -1.96
CA ASP A 158 7.82 -12.34 -1.91
C ASP A 158 6.83 -11.41 -1.22
N THR A 159 5.92 -10.85 -2.00
CA THR A 159 4.92 -9.89 -1.49
C THR A 159 3.87 -10.55 -0.60
N LYS A 160 3.71 -11.88 -0.67
CA LYS A 160 2.80 -12.65 0.19
C LYS A 160 3.42 -12.97 1.54
N ALA A 161 4.58 -13.63 1.48
CA ALA A 161 5.30 -14.04 2.68
C ALA A 161 5.95 -12.85 3.41
N ARG A 162 6.06 -11.69 2.72
CA ARG A 162 6.80 -10.50 3.20
C ARG A 162 8.27 -10.81 3.49
N VAL A 163 8.84 -11.69 2.66
CA VAL A 163 10.21 -12.16 2.77
C VAL A 163 11.04 -11.63 1.62
N ALA A 164 12.16 -11.01 1.94
CA ALA A 164 13.16 -10.57 0.97
C ALA A 164 14.35 -11.55 0.96
N VAL A 165 14.83 -11.84 -0.24
CA VAL A 165 15.99 -12.68 -0.48
C VAL A 165 16.98 -11.91 -1.35
N ALA A 166 18.27 -11.94 -1.03
CA ALA A 166 19.33 -11.37 -1.84
C ALA A 166 20.44 -12.41 -2.05
N ASP A 167 20.77 -12.68 -3.31
CA ASP A 167 21.72 -13.74 -3.73
C ASP A 167 21.48 -15.11 -3.05
N GLY A 168 20.19 -15.48 -2.90
CA GLY A 168 19.75 -16.71 -2.29
C GLY A 168 19.73 -16.72 -0.75
N GLN A 169 20.06 -15.62 -0.09
CA GLN A 169 20.02 -15.47 1.37
C GLN A 169 18.79 -14.65 1.80
N GLU A 170 18.03 -15.16 2.77
CA GLU A 170 16.92 -14.41 3.37
C GLU A 170 17.45 -13.24 4.19
N LEU A 171 16.85 -12.06 3.98
CA LEU A 171 17.21 -10.83 4.67
C LEU A 171 16.31 -10.62 5.89
N SER A 172 16.90 -10.46 7.06
CA SER A 172 16.17 -10.03 8.26
C SER A 172 15.90 -8.52 8.19
N LEU A 173 14.72 -8.14 7.70
CA LEU A 173 14.29 -6.75 7.54
C LEU A 173 13.22 -6.36 8.56
N THR A 174 13.27 -5.10 9.03
CA THR A 174 12.19 -4.50 9.81
C THR A 174 10.98 -4.18 8.92
N ARG A 175 9.82 -3.92 9.51
CA ARG A 175 8.59 -3.55 8.76
C ARG A 175 8.80 -2.35 7.83
N LYS A 176 9.54 -1.32 8.29
CA LYS A 176 9.83 -0.11 7.50
C LYS A 176 10.81 -0.40 6.37
N GLU A 177 11.85 -1.19 6.62
CA GLU A 177 12.78 -1.64 5.58
C GLU A 177 12.09 -2.48 4.51
N ILE A 178 11.15 -3.37 4.90
CA ILE A 178 10.32 -4.14 3.97
C ILE A 178 9.46 -3.21 3.12
N GLY A 179 8.77 -2.24 3.73
CA GLY A 179 7.95 -1.27 2.99
C GLY A 179 8.76 -0.45 1.99
N ILE A 180 9.94 0.04 2.38
CA ILE A 180 10.86 0.76 1.50
C ILE A 180 11.31 -0.14 0.34
N LEU A 181 11.76 -1.36 0.63
CA LEU A 181 12.23 -2.30 -0.39
C LEU A 181 11.13 -2.62 -1.40
N GLU A 182 9.94 -2.93 -0.94
CA GLU A 182 8.79 -3.22 -1.79
C GLU A 182 8.45 -2.04 -2.69
N TYR A 183 8.38 -0.84 -2.13
CA TYR A 183 8.05 0.37 -2.89
C TYR A 183 9.11 0.69 -3.95
N LEU A 184 10.39 0.53 -3.63
CA LEU A 184 11.49 0.70 -4.59
C LEU A 184 11.47 -0.37 -5.69
N LEU A 185 11.16 -1.63 -5.35
CA LEU A 185 11.03 -2.72 -6.32
C LEU A 185 9.84 -2.52 -7.27
N LEU A 186 8.74 -1.94 -6.79
CA LEU A 186 7.58 -1.60 -7.62
C LEU A 186 7.86 -0.44 -8.58
N ASN A 187 8.82 0.42 -8.24
CA ASN A 187 9.18 1.61 -8.98
C ASN A 187 10.61 1.54 -9.56
N GLN A 188 11.04 0.35 -9.98
CA GLN A 188 12.38 0.13 -10.53
C GLN A 188 12.70 1.10 -11.67
N GLY A 189 13.96 1.56 -11.71
CA GLY A 189 14.48 2.39 -12.79
C GLY A 189 14.04 3.86 -12.73
N ARG A 190 13.08 4.24 -11.88
CA ARG A 190 12.73 5.64 -11.64
C ARG A 190 13.16 6.13 -10.25
N PRO A 191 13.50 7.42 -10.12
CA PRO A 191 13.74 8.03 -8.80
C PRO A 191 12.44 8.05 -7.97
N VAL A 192 12.58 7.70 -6.70
CA VAL A 192 11.53 7.79 -5.68
C VAL A 192 12.00 8.80 -4.64
N SER A 193 11.25 9.89 -4.47
CA SER A 193 11.62 10.96 -3.53
C SER A 193 11.50 10.51 -2.07
N GLN A 194 12.11 11.26 -1.13
CA GLN A 194 11.94 10.99 0.29
C GLN A 194 10.51 11.26 0.73
N GLU A 195 9.87 12.29 0.17
CA GLU A 195 8.47 12.63 0.44
C GLU A 195 7.55 11.49 -0.01
N GLU A 196 7.76 10.97 -1.21
CA GLU A 196 7.01 9.84 -1.74
C GLU A 196 7.17 8.58 -0.88
N LEU A 197 8.37 8.30 -0.35
CA LEU A 197 8.59 7.20 0.59
C LEU A 197 7.91 7.45 1.94
N LEU A 198 7.89 8.70 2.43
CA LEU A 198 7.15 9.07 3.64
C LEU A 198 5.68 8.79 3.47
N ASP A 199 5.09 9.27 2.39
CA ASP A 199 3.66 9.16 2.13
C ASP A 199 3.19 7.71 2.02
N HIS A 200 4.03 6.83 1.45
CA HIS A 200 3.64 5.44 1.20
C HIS A 200 4.08 4.44 2.28
N VAL A 201 5.10 4.75 3.07
CA VAL A 201 5.66 3.80 4.07
C VAL A 201 5.36 4.23 5.50
N TRP A 202 5.02 5.50 5.74
CA TRP A 202 4.67 6.03 7.07
C TRP A 202 3.22 6.50 7.12
N ASP A 203 2.60 6.39 8.29
CA ASP A 203 1.32 7.01 8.62
C ASP A 203 1.53 8.41 9.23
N ASN A 204 0.53 9.29 9.14
CA ASN A 204 0.58 10.66 9.66
C ASN A 204 0.71 10.75 11.21
N SER A 205 0.69 9.62 11.91
CA SER A 205 0.80 9.57 13.37
C SER A 205 2.25 9.62 13.90
N VAL A 206 3.23 9.64 13.00
CA VAL A 206 4.67 9.68 13.36
C VAL A 206 5.21 11.05 12.98
N ASP A 207 5.79 11.76 13.95
CA ASP A 207 6.50 13.02 13.71
C ASP A 207 7.42 12.91 12.48
N ASN A 208 7.15 13.79 11.51
CA ASN A 208 7.80 13.84 10.19
C ASN A 208 9.27 14.29 10.30
N PHE A 209 10.13 13.48 10.90
CA PHE A 209 11.56 13.71 10.82
C PHE A 209 12.12 13.01 9.57
N SER A 210 12.50 13.77 8.58
CA SER A 210 13.21 13.32 7.36
C SER A 210 14.44 12.44 7.66
N ASN A 211 14.97 12.51 8.87
CA ASN A 211 16.05 11.65 9.37
C ASN A 211 15.64 10.18 9.50
N SER A 212 14.36 9.88 9.73
CA SER A 212 13.91 8.50 9.93
C SER A 212 14.03 7.66 8.63
N ILE A 213 13.73 8.23 7.45
CA ILE A 213 13.89 7.55 6.17
C ILE A 213 15.36 7.22 5.89
N ARG A 214 16.24 8.20 6.06
CA ARG A 214 17.67 8.02 5.79
C ARG A 214 18.27 6.91 6.65
N VAL A 215 17.84 6.81 7.90
CA VAL A 215 18.26 5.74 8.81
C VAL A 215 17.83 4.37 8.30
N HIS A 216 16.54 4.22 7.92
CA HIS A 216 16.02 2.96 7.42
C HIS A 216 16.60 2.58 6.06
N ILE A 217 16.77 3.54 5.14
CA ILE A 217 17.46 3.29 3.87
C ILE A 217 18.92 2.90 4.10
N SER A 218 19.63 3.57 4.99
CA SER A 218 21.02 3.22 5.32
C SER A 218 21.12 1.80 5.88
N ALA A 219 20.22 1.41 6.77
CA ALA A 219 20.15 0.06 7.34
C ALA A 219 19.82 -0.99 6.26
N LEU A 220 18.83 -0.71 5.40
CA LEU A 220 18.47 -1.58 4.28
C LEU A 220 19.64 -1.77 3.30
N ARG A 221 20.28 -0.69 2.89
CA ARG A 221 21.48 -0.72 2.00
C ARG A 221 22.61 -1.53 2.60
N LYS A 222 22.85 -1.40 3.92
CA LYS A 222 23.87 -2.20 4.62
C LYS A 222 23.56 -3.70 4.53
N LYS A 223 22.31 -4.09 4.71
CA LYS A 223 21.88 -5.50 4.63
C LYS A 223 21.97 -6.04 3.21
N LEU A 224 21.50 -5.25 2.22
CA LEU A 224 21.62 -5.63 0.81
C LEU A 224 23.07 -5.76 0.38
N ARG A 225 23.95 -4.82 0.72
CA ARG A 225 25.38 -4.89 0.43
C ARG A 225 26.07 -6.10 1.06
N ALA A 226 25.71 -6.45 2.28
CA ALA A 226 26.28 -7.62 2.93
C ALA A 226 25.95 -8.94 2.21
N ALA A 227 24.75 -9.02 1.60
CA ALA A 227 24.32 -10.21 0.88
C ALA A 227 24.78 -10.23 -0.58
N LEU A 228 24.81 -9.09 -1.25
CA LEU A 228 25.06 -8.97 -2.70
C LEU A 228 26.52 -8.66 -3.06
N GLY A 229 27.28 -8.04 -2.15
CA GLY A 229 28.57 -7.45 -2.43
C GLY A 229 28.52 -6.05 -3.08
N TYR A 230 27.35 -5.59 -3.53
CA TYR A 230 27.13 -4.26 -4.11
C TYR A 230 25.85 -3.61 -3.56
N ASP A 231 25.63 -2.36 -3.93
CA ASP A 231 24.46 -1.58 -3.48
C ASP A 231 23.46 -1.41 -4.65
N PRO A 232 22.29 -2.06 -4.59
CA PRO A 232 21.28 -1.92 -5.63
C PRO A 232 20.45 -0.64 -5.50
N ILE A 233 20.53 0.08 -4.36
CA ILE A 233 19.81 1.33 -4.12
C ILE A 233 20.76 2.50 -4.32
N ARG A 234 20.60 3.21 -5.43
CA ARG A 234 21.39 4.40 -5.76
C ARG A 234 20.68 5.67 -5.31
N ASN A 235 21.47 6.67 -4.91
CA ASN A 235 20.97 8.01 -4.59
C ASN A 235 21.14 8.90 -5.81
N ARG A 236 20.04 9.49 -6.31
CA ARG A 236 20.06 10.57 -7.31
C ARG A 236 19.85 11.90 -6.59
N ILE A 237 20.88 12.74 -6.63
CA ILE A 237 20.89 14.02 -5.93
C ILE A 237 19.73 14.90 -6.40
N GLY A 238 18.89 15.35 -5.46
CA GLY A 238 17.69 16.17 -5.74
C GLY A 238 16.46 15.39 -6.21
N GLU A 239 16.59 14.11 -6.59
CA GLU A 239 15.48 13.31 -7.12
C GLU A 239 15.01 12.20 -6.16
N GLY A 240 15.94 11.61 -5.37
CA GLY A 240 15.61 10.54 -4.42
C GLY A 240 16.42 9.26 -4.61
N TYR A 241 15.79 8.11 -4.41
CA TYR A 241 16.39 6.79 -4.44
C TYR A 241 15.90 5.97 -5.62
N VAL A 242 16.79 5.22 -6.26
CA VAL A 242 16.47 4.36 -7.40
C VAL A 242 16.94 2.94 -7.09
N MET A 243 16.06 1.96 -7.35
CA MET A 243 16.43 0.54 -7.36
C MET A 243 16.83 0.14 -8.76
N GLU A 244 18.07 -0.29 -8.95
CA GLU A 244 18.65 -0.65 -10.24
C GLU A 244 19.44 -1.95 -10.13
N GLU A 245 19.44 -2.73 -11.21
CA GLU A 245 20.33 -3.89 -11.34
C GLU A 245 21.78 -3.45 -11.47
N GLU A 246 22.70 -4.31 -11.05
CA GLU A 246 24.12 -4.11 -11.35
C GLU A 246 24.32 -4.15 -12.87
N LYS A 247 24.80 -3.07 -13.44
CA LYS A 247 25.24 -3.08 -14.84
C LYS A 247 26.58 -3.82 -14.89
N VAL A 248 26.53 -5.02 -15.45
CA VAL A 248 27.73 -5.80 -15.79
C VAL A 248 28.53 -5.06 -16.90
#